data_0153790545623acf2ea469cecb4829c9
#
_entry.id   0153790545623acf2ea469cecb4829c9
#
_cell.length_a   1.000
_cell.length_b   1.000
_cell.length_c   1.000
_cell.angle_alpha   90.00
_cell.angle_beta   90.00
_cell.angle_gamma   90.00
#
_symmetry.space_group_name_H-M   'P 1'
#
loop_
_entity.id
_entity.type
_entity.pdbx_description
1 polymer ?
#
loop_
_entity_poly.entity_id
_entity_poly.type
_entity_poly.pdbx_seq_one_letter_code
_entity_poly.pdbx_strand_id
1 'polypeptide(L)'
;MMNFKNIYKTAFGLCLAAGMLLSFQSCNDDDVDGAPSITNVRLLDPALADSSLNAAEPGSLIVIQGQNLGSVMKVYFNDFEATFNAALGSNSNLIVTIPANAPTKAVDAGVTNKIKVQTRGGEATYDFVLTAPTPVLSGLYSEFVKPGGTLVINGDYFYNIKSVKVGSTSLQILSTTEKQITAKMPATAVSDIVTVEGEFGTVKTAFKMNSMEGHMINFDTPATTWGAEVCWGAAAILPATDPGAISGKYSRIKQTKLPAAGYADAWVFSTCSFNFKLAAGPAAERQFKFEHNIAEPWKAGKYDITVTAGGSEFVYSFQPWNSTEYTATGYQTNGWRTAVIELSEFKNAAGATITDVSKISDLKVSFGTADVAIASFNGSVDNFRIVKK
;
A
#
# COMPACT_ATOMS: atom_id res chain seq x y z
N MET A 1 -57.39 63.68 -55.37
CA MET A 1 -56.30 63.92 -54.44
C MET A 1 -56.14 62.65 -53.54
N MET A 2 -55.20 61.84 -53.92
CA MET A 2 -54.94 60.56 -53.14
C MET A 2 -54.16 60.88 -51.89
N ASN A 3 -54.66 60.49 -50.72
CA ASN A 3 -54.19 60.93 -49.42
C ASN A 3 -52.89 60.17 -49.04
N PHE A 4 -51.76 60.85 -49.16
CA PHE A 4 -50.42 60.27 -48.89
C PHE A 4 -50.28 59.62 -47.54
N LYS A 5 -51.09 59.94 -46.55
CA LYS A 5 -51.06 59.35 -45.19
C LYS A 5 -51.45 57.82 -45.17
N ASN A 6 -52.20 57.35 -46.13
CA ASN A 6 -52.60 55.96 -46.17
C ASN A 6 -51.57 55.06 -46.85
N ILE A 7 -50.74 55.63 -47.73
CA ILE A 7 -49.67 54.86 -48.41
C ILE A 7 -48.58 54.46 -47.42
N TYR A 8 -48.20 55.33 -46.47
CA TYR A 8 -47.20 55.00 -45.46
C TYR A 8 -47.68 53.97 -44.45
N LYS A 9 -48.97 53.96 -44.11
CA LYS A 9 -49.52 52.97 -43.19
C LYS A 9 -49.56 51.56 -43.84
N THR A 10 -49.87 51.49 -45.14
CA THR A 10 -49.88 50.20 -45.86
C THR A 10 -48.49 49.71 -46.15
N ALA A 11 -47.54 50.57 -46.49
CA ALA A 11 -46.14 50.26 -46.68
C ALA A 11 -45.46 49.82 -45.36
N PHE A 12 -45.77 50.51 -44.25
CA PHE A 12 -45.25 50.15 -42.95
C PHE A 12 -45.81 48.81 -42.40
N GLY A 13 -47.09 48.54 -42.65
CA GLY A 13 -47.72 47.25 -42.31
C GLY A 13 -47.14 46.08 -43.15
N LEU A 14 -46.82 46.32 -44.42
CA LEU A 14 -46.23 45.31 -45.29
C LEU A 14 -44.76 45.00 -44.94
N CYS A 15 -43.98 46.00 -44.54
CA CYS A 15 -42.61 45.79 -44.05
C CYS A 15 -42.56 45.11 -42.70
N LEU A 16 -43.55 45.39 -41.77
CA LEU A 16 -43.62 44.65 -40.49
C LEU A 16 -44.03 43.19 -40.66
N ALA A 17 -44.95 42.90 -41.61
CA ALA A 17 -45.35 41.54 -41.95
C ALA A 17 -44.23 40.76 -42.67
N ALA A 18 -43.45 41.43 -43.54
CA ALA A 18 -42.27 40.81 -44.18
C ALA A 18 -41.11 40.60 -43.19
N GLY A 19 -40.93 41.49 -42.19
CA GLY A 19 -39.93 41.32 -41.14
C GLY A 19 -40.26 40.19 -40.13
N MET A 20 -41.53 39.90 -39.87
CA MET A 20 -41.94 38.78 -39.04
C MET A 20 -41.86 37.40 -39.73
N LEU A 21 -41.88 37.37 -41.07
CA LEU A 21 -41.72 36.12 -41.83
C LEU A 21 -40.26 35.68 -42.00
N LEU A 22 -39.29 36.57 -41.69
CA LEU A 22 -37.85 36.26 -41.76
C LEU A 22 -37.26 35.83 -40.40
N SER A 23 -38.02 35.85 -39.30
CA SER A 23 -37.56 35.47 -37.97
C SER A 23 -37.91 34.02 -37.56
N PHE A 24 -38.46 33.22 -38.44
CA PHE A 24 -38.67 31.78 -38.26
C PHE A 24 -37.76 30.92 -39.10
N GLN A 25 -36.57 31.41 -39.46
CA GLN A 25 -35.48 30.50 -39.69
C GLN A 25 -34.92 30.13 -38.26
N SER A 26 -35.76 29.45 -37.50
CA SER A 26 -35.29 28.64 -36.42
C SER A 26 -34.25 27.71 -37.05
N CYS A 27 -33.05 27.68 -36.50
CA CYS A 27 -32.13 26.58 -36.70
C CYS A 27 -32.93 25.29 -36.65
N ASN A 28 -33.09 24.64 -37.78
CA ASN A 28 -33.36 23.24 -37.81
C ASN A 28 -32.07 22.60 -37.26
N ASP A 29 -32.04 22.40 -35.97
CA ASP A 29 -31.14 21.43 -35.32
C ASP A 29 -31.61 19.98 -35.68
N ASP A 30 -32.07 19.80 -36.89
CA ASP A 30 -32.19 18.49 -37.55
C ASP A 30 -30.87 18.14 -38.28
N ASP A 31 -29.74 18.55 -37.76
CA ASP A 31 -28.52 17.78 -37.95
C ASP A 31 -28.76 16.47 -37.16
N VAL A 32 -29.36 15.51 -37.87
CA VAL A 32 -29.33 14.12 -37.48
C VAL A 32 -27.86 13.81 -37.33
N ASP A 33 -27.38 13.83 -36.07
CA ASP A 33 -26.00 13.44 -35.77
C ASP A 33 -25.79 12.09 -36.47
N GLY A 34 -24.87 12.03 -37.42
CA GLY A 34 -24.54 10.79 -38.09
C GLY A 34 -24.16 9.73 -37.06
N ALA A 35 -24.24 8.47 -37.43
CA ALA A 35 -23.81 7.39 -36.53
C ALA A 35 -22.38 7.65 -36.01
N PRO A 36 -22.12 7.54 -34.71
CA PRO A 36 -20.78 7.74 -34.17
C PRO A 36 -19.82 6.67 -34.66
N SER A 37 -18.55 7.01 -34.73
CA SER A 37 -17.48 6.03 -34.94
C SER A 37 -16.30 6.33 -34.01
N ILE A 38 -15.59 5.27 -33.59
CA ILE A 38 -14.34 5.38 -32.81
C ILE A 38 -13.23 4.85 -33.74
N THR A 39 -12.23 5.68 -33.98
CA THR A 39 -11.10 5.33 -34.87
C THR A 39 -9.80 5.12 -34.12
N ASN A 40 -9.63 5.76 -32.97
CA ASN A 40 -8.43 5.67 -32.17
C ASN A 40 -8.71 6.02 -30.71
N VAL A 41 -7.85 5.53 -29.83
CA VAL A 41 -7.77 5.94 -28.42
C VAL A 41 -6.31 6.29 -28.13
N ARG A 42 -6.07 7.38 -27.39
CA ARG A 42 -4.71 7.80 -27.04
C ARG A 42 -4.66 8.41 -25.64
N LEU A 43 -3.46 8.61 -25.12
CA LEU A 43 -3.27 9.40 -23.90
C LEU A 43 -3.55 10.89 -24.16
N LEU A 44 -3.89 11.62 -23.10
CA LEU A 44 -4.15 13.06 -23.20
C LEU A 44 -2.89 13.88 -23.48
N ASP A 45 -1.69 13.36 -23.14
CA ASP A 45 -0.40 14.04 -23.33
C ASP A 45 -0.23 14.49 -24.79
N PRO A 46 -0.05 15.79 -25.07
CA PRO A 46 0.19 16.31 -26.42
C PRO A 46 1.42 15.72 -27.11
N ALA A 47 2.45 15.36 -26.35
CA ALA A 47 3.65 14.70 -26.89
C ALA A 47 3.36 13.31 -27.45
N LEU A 48 2.22 12.72 -27.08
CA LEU A 48 1.74 11.41 -27.51
C LEU A 48 0.49 11.51 -28.40
N ALA A 49 0.29 12.65 -29.06
CA ALA A 49 -0.90 12.89 -29.89
C ALA A 49 -1.07 11.87 -31.03
N ASP A 50 0.02 11.36 -31.56
CA ASP A 50 0.03 10.35 -32.62
C ASP A 50 0.05 8.90 -32.09
N SER A 51 -0.04 8.70 -30.76
CA SER A 51 -0.09 7.36 -30.18
C SER A 51 -1.44 6.69 -30.41
N SER A 52 -1.42 5.37 -30.40
CA SER A 52 -2.62 4.54 -30.42
C SER A 52 -2.57 3.57 -29.25
N LEU A 53 -3.65 3.54 -28.47
CA LEU A 53 -3.83 2.61 -27.36
C LEU A 53 -4.92 1.60 -27.70
N ASN A 54 -4.65 0.35 -27.37
CA ASN A 54 -5.65 -0.73 -27.37
C ASN A 54 -5.90 -1.26 -25.94
N ALA A 55 -5.21 -0.72 -24.94
CA ALA A 55 -5.35 -1.08 -23.54
C ALA A 55 -4.94 0.08 -22.63
N ALA A 56 -5.55 0.16 -21.44
CA ALA A 56 -5.13 1.04 -20.34
C ALA A 56 -5.65 0.53 -18.99
N GLU A 57 -5.10 1.06 -17.92
CA GLU A 57 -5.56 0.76 -16.56
C GLU A 57 -6.79 1.59 -16.18
N PRO A 58 -7.70 1.09 -15.33
CA PRO A 58 -8.71 1.90 -14.66
C PRO A 58 -8.08 3.13 -13.98
N GLY A 59 -8.77 4.27 -14.06
CA GLY A 59 -8.26 5.56 -13.57
C GLY A 59 -7.47 6.35 -14.61
N SER A 60 -7.10 5.77 -15.76
CA SER A 60 -6.37 6.48 -16.81
C SER A 60 -7.24 7.53 -17.49
N LEU A 61 -6.65 8.71 -17.77
CA LEU A 61 -7.26 9.77 -18.55
C LEU A 61 -6.88 9.61 -20.03
N ILE A 62 -7.88 9.40 -20.90
CA ILE A 62 -7.69 9.11 -22.31
C ILE A 62 -8.49 10.06 -23.20
N VAL A 63 -8.13 10.08 -24.48
CA VAL A 63 -8.88 10.74 -25.55
C VAL A 63 -9.39 9.68 -26.50
N ILE A 64 -10.70 9.58 -26.64
CA ILE A 64 -11.37 8.78 -27.67
C ILE A 64 -11.49 9.66 -28.92
N GLN A 65 -10.97 9.20 -30.05
CA GLN A 65 -11.01 9.89 -31.33
C GLN A 65 -11.95 9.19 -32.28
N GLY A 66 -12.66 9.97 -33.07
CA GLY A 66 -13.64 9.40 -34.00
C GLY A 66 -14.37 10.45 -34.81
N GLN A 67 -15.61 10.15 -35.17
CA GLN A 67 -16.51 11.06 -35.86
C GLN A 67 -17.89 11.04 -35.18
N ASN A 68 -18.62 12.15 -35.27
CA ASN A 68 -19.97 12.31 -34.73
C ASN A 68 -20.04 12.05 -33.22
N LEU A 69 -19.00 12.50 -32.46
CA LEU A 69 -18.91 12.37 -31.03
C LEU A 69 -19.47 13.59 -30.27
N GLY A 70 -19.90 14.67 -30.98
CA GLY A 70 -20.32 15.93 -30.39
C GLY A 70 -21.58 15.83 -29.51
N SER A 71 -22.46 14.87 -29.77
CA SER A 71 -23.72 14.64 -29.05
C SER A 71 -23.66 13.46 -28.09
N VAL A 72 -22.46 13.13 -27.56
CA VAL A 72 -22.28 12.02 -26.66
C VAL A 72 -23.14 12.16 -25.40
N MET A 73 -23.87 11.07 -25.08
CA MET A 73 -24.72 10.95 -23.91
C MET A 73 -24.11 10.05 -22.85
N LYS A 74 -23.50 8.94 -23.28
CA LYS A 74 -22.91 7.95 -22.36
C LYS A 74 -21.67 7.31 -22.95
N VAL A 75 -20.74 6.97 -22.06
CA VAL A 75 -19.54 6.22 -22.36
C VAL A 75 -19.44 5.04 -21.39
N TYR A 76 -19.08 3.88 -21.91
CA TYR A 76 -18.91 2.67 -21.11
C TYR A 76 -17.57 2.02 -21.37
N PHE A 77 -16.97 1.47 -20.32
CA PHE A 77 -15.81 0.61 -20.35
C PHE A 77 -16.18 -0.74 -19.77
N ASN A 78 -16.09 -1.81 -20.55
CA ASN A 78 -16.57 -3.13 -20.13
C ASN A 78 -18.02 -3.09 -19.57
N ASP A 79 -18.90 -2.35 -20.26
CA ASP A 79 -20.29 -2.08 -19.86
C ASP A 79 -20.47 -1.32 -18.54
N PHE A 80 -19.39 -0.81 -17.94
CA PHE A 80 -19.41 0.06 -16.77
C PHE A 80 -19.46 1.53 -17.21
N GLU A 81 -20.47 2.28 -16.77
CA GLU A 81 -20.69 3.68 -17.18
C GLU A 81 -19.62 4.61 -16.62
N ALA A 82 -19.00 5.41 -17.48
CA ALA A 82 -18.00 6.43 -17.12
C ALA A 82 -18.65 7.80 -16.98
N THR A 83 -18.19 8.56 -16.00
CA THR A 83 -18.50 9.99 -15.88
C THR A 83 -17.52 10.79 -16.73
N PHE A 84 -18.00 11.72 -17.54
CA PHE A 84 -17.18 12.61 -18.36
C PHE A 84 -17.79 14.00 -18.42
N ASN A 85 -16.97 15.00 -18.82
CA ASN A 85 -17.45 16.37 -19.04
C ASN A 85 -17.62 16.58 -20.56
N ALA A 86 -18.87 16.64 -21.02
CA ALA A 86 -19.19 16.86 -22.43
C ALA A 86 -18.61 18.16 -23.01
N ALA A 87 -18.41 19.20 -22.17
CA ALA A 87 -17.80 20.47 -22.59
C ALA A 87 -16.31 20.33 -23.00
N LEU A 88 -15.65 19.24 -22.61
CA LEU A 88 -14.27 18.91 -23.03
C LEU A 88 -14.23 18.03 -24.27
N GLY A 89 -15.37 17.80 -24.91
CA GLY A 89 -15.50 17.03 -26.14
C GLY A 89 -15.66 17.91 -27.38
N SER A 90 -15.46 17.31 -28.54
CA SER A 90 -15.74 17.86 -29.86
C SER A 90 -16.37 16.79 -30.72
N ASN A 91 -16.75 17.12 -31.98
CA ASN A 91 -17.28 16.14 -32.91
C ASN A 91 -16.27 15.00 -33.24
N SER A 92 -14.97 15.23 -32.97
CA SER A 92 -13.91 14.26 -33.30
C SER A 92 -13.11 13.73 -32.12
N ASN A 93 -13.24 14.34 -30.90
CA ASN A 93 -12.48 13.95 -29.75
C ASN A 93 -13.34 14.02 -28.49
N LEU A 94 -13.20 13.03 -27.62
CA LEU A 94 -13.84 12.96 -26.31
C LEU A 94 -12.80 12.63 -25.25
N ILE A 95 -12.66 13.50 -24.24
CA ILE A 95 -11.78 13.28 -23.10
C ILE A 95 -12.57 12.60 -21.98
N VAL A 96 -12.10 11.45 -21.53
CA VAL A 96 -12.77 10.67 -20.48
C VAL A 96 -11.76 10.00 -19.56
N THR A 97 -12.08 9.93 -18.27
CA THR A 97 -11.34 9.10 -17.33
C THR A 97 -11.99 7.72 -17.27
N ILE A 98 -11.20 6.67 -17.42
CA ILE A 98 -11.66 5.29 -17.20
C ILE A 98 -12.03 5.16 -15.73
N PRO A 99 -13.25 4.73 -15.35
CA PRO A 99 -13.61 4.59 -13.94
C PRO A 99 -12.66 3.67 -13.20
N ALA A 100 -12.20 4.09 -12.01
CA ALA A 100 -11.23 3.33 -11.23
C ALA A 100 -11.75 1.94 -10.79
N ASN A 101 -13.08 1.78 -10.74
CA ASN A 101 -13.75 0.54 -10.40
C ASN A 101 -14.37 -0.18 -11.60
N ALA A 102 -14.03 0.21 -12.84
CA ALA A 102 -14.45 -0.52 -14.03
C ALA A 102 -13.85 -1.93 -14.01
N PRO A 103 -14.64 -2.98 -14.26
CA PRO A 103 -14.18 -4.35 -14.17
C PRO A 103 -13.12 -4.64 -15.22
N THR A 104 -12.04 -5.32 -14.80
CA THR A 104 -10.99 -5.83 -15.69
C THR A 104 -11.12 -7.34 -15.85
N LYS A 105 -10.48 -7.91 -16.84
CA LYS A 105 -10.45 -9.38 -17.03
C LYS A 105 -9.83 -10.13 -15.84
N ALA A 106 -9.04 -9.46 -15.03
CA ALA A 106 -8.45 -10.05 -13.82
C ALA A 106 -9.48 -10.30 -12.73
N VAL A 107 -10.53 -9.47 -12.68
CA VAL A 107 -11.59 -9.54 -11.66
C VAL A 107 -12.82 -10.26 -12.22
N ASP A 108 -13.13 -10.06 -13.49
CA ASP A 108 -14.28 -10.65 -14.16
C ASP A 108 -13.86 -11.17 -15.55
N ALA A 109 -13.86 -12.48 -15.70
CA ALA A 109 -13.52 -13.12 -16.98
C ALA A 109 -14.55 -12.84 -18.10
N GLY A 110 -15.75 -12.36 -17.76
CA GLY A 110 -16.86 -12.09 -18.69
C GLY A 110 -16.86 -10.68 -19.28
N VAL A 111 -15.87 -9.83 -18.97
CA VAL A 111 -15.81 -8.45 -19.50
C VAL A 111 -15.75 -8.43 -21.03
N THR A 112 -16.39 -7.44 -21.64
CA THR A 112 -16.53 -7.31 -23.10
C THR A 112 -15.25 -6.90 -23.81
N ASN A 113 -14.26 -6.32 -23.08
CA ASN A 113 -13.06 -5.69 -23.64
C ASN A 113 -13.39 -4.63 -24.69
N LYS A 114 -14.39 -3.78 -24.41
CA LYS A 114 -14.84 -2.74 -25.30
C LYS A 114 -15.05 -1.40 -24.61
N ILE A 115 -14.75 -0.33 -25.35
CA ILE A 115 -15.34 0.98 -25.15
C ILE A 115 -16.62 1.03 -25.93
N LYS A 116 -17.70 1.55 -25.35
CA LYS A 116 -18.96 1.84 -26.03
C LYS A 116 -19.33 3.31 -25.81
N VAL A 117 -19.57 4.02 -26.90
CA VAL A 117 -20.04 5.41 -26.89
C VAL A 117 -21.44 5.46 -27.43
N GLN A 118 -22.34 6.10 -26.70
CA GLN A 118 -23.73 6.36 -27.11
C GLN A 118 -23.91 7.84 -27.39
N THR A 119 -24.37 8.17 -28.58
CA THR A 119 -24.74 9.53 -29.00
C THR A 119 -26.21 9.58 -29.39
N ARG A 120 -26.72 10.76 -29.73
CA ARG A 120 -28.07 10.88 -30.30
C ARG A 120 -28.22 10.15 -31.67
N GLY A 121 -27.12 10.07 -32.41
CA GLY A 121 -27.07 9.41 -33.73
C GLY A 121 -26.89 7.88 -33.68
N GLY A 122 -26.69 7.28 -32.48
CA GLY A 122 -26.49 5.82 -32.35
C GLY A 122 -25.38 5.43 -31.37
N GLU A 123 -24.86 4.24 -31.58
CA GLU A 123 -23.79 3.65 -30.75
C GLU A 123 -22.56 3.30 -31.59
N ALA A 124 -21.37 3.44 -30.99
CA ALA A 124 -20.12 2.92 -31.53
C ALA A 124 -19.41 2.09 -30.47
N THR A 125 -18.72 1.03 -30.89
CA THR A 125 -17.87 0.22 -30.05
C THR A 125 -16.46 0.17 -30.59
N TYR A 126 -15.49 0.01 -29.66
CA TYR A 126 -14.07 -0.11 -30.00
C TYR A 126 -13.43 -1.17 -29.11
N ASP A 127 -12.64 -2.05 -29.70
CA ASP A 127 -11.93 -3.08 -28.91
C ASP A 127 -10.85 -2.44 -28.07
N PHE A 128 -11.00 -2.58 -26.74
CA PHE A 128 -10.12 -1.93 -25.79
C PHE A 128 -10.04 -2.74 -24.48
N VAL A 129 -8.84 -3.09 -24.06
CA VAL A 129 -8.63 -3.93 -22.90
C VAL A 129 -8.38 -3.06 -21.66
N LEU A 130 -9.16 -3.26 -20.61
CA LEU A 130 -8.80 -2.74 -19.31
C LEU A 130 -7.80 -3.69 -18.66
N THR A 131 -6.55 -3.24 -18.51
CA THR A 131 -5.48 -3.99 -17.84
C THR A 131 -5.62 -3.86 -16.33
N ALA A 132 -5.32 -4.92 -15.60
CA ALA A 132 -5.21 -4.81 -14.15
C ALA A 132 -3.95 -4.03 -13.77
N PRO A 133 -3.98 -3.30 -12.63
CA PRO A 133 -2.80 -2.67 -12.10
C PRO A 133 -1.68 -3.70 -11.82
N THR A 134 -0.44 -3.25 -11.94
CA THR A 134 0.73 -4.03 -11.53
C THR A 134 0.65 -4.34 -10.04
N PRO A 135 0.99 -5.56 -9.60
CA PRO A 135 1.00 -5.90 -8.19
C PRO A 135 1.91 -4.96 -7.40
N VAL A 136 1.45 -4.58 -6.22
CA VAL A 136 2.19 -3.75 -5.26
C VAL A 136 2.47 -4.57 -4.02
N LEU A 137 3.71 -4.52 -3.51
CA LEU A 137 4.11 -5.21 -2.30
C LEU A 137 4.20 -4.19 -1.16
N SER A 138 3.36 -4.34 -0.13
CA SER A 138 3.37 -3.49 1.06
C SER A 138 4.37 -3.99 2.10
N GLY A 139 4.68 -5.28 2.12
CA GLY A 139 5.67 -5.89 3.00
C GLY A 139 5.38 -7.35 3.32
N LEU A 140 6.22 -7.92 4.17
CA LEU A 140 6.02 -9.25 4.73
C LEU A 140 5.40 -9.11 6.13
N TYR A 141 4.50 -10.02 6.50
CA TYR A 141 3.95 -10.05 7.86
C TYR A 141 5.05 -10.30 8.90
N SER A 142 5.95 -11.24 8.60
CA SER A 142 7.22 -11.42 9.29
C SER A 142 8.36 -11.51 8.26
N GLU A 143 9.46 -10.79 8.51
CA GLU A 143 10.65 -10.88 7.67
C GLU A 143 11.51 -12.11 7.98
N PHE A 144 11.22 -12.79 9.11
CA PHE A 144 11.81 -14.08 9.48
C PHE A 144 10.75 -15.18 9.48
N VAL A 145 11.02 -16.24 8.73
CA VAL A 145 10.15 -17.42 8.66
C VAL A 145 11.03 -18.67 8.66
N LYS A 146 10.79 -19.56 9.63
CA LYS A 146 11.55 -20.81 9.75
C LYS A 146 11.31 -21.74 8.56
N PRO A 147 12.26 -22.67 8.27
CA PRO A 147 12.06 -23.73 7.29
C PRO A 147 10.74 -24.47 7.51
N GLY A 148 9.99 -24.69 6.42
CA GLY A 148 8.66 -25.31 6.48
C GLY A 148 7.56 -24.42 7.07
N GLY A 149 7.84 -23.18 7.46
CA GLY A 149 6.85 -22.20 7.93
C GLY A 149 6.00 -21.63 6.79
N THR A 150 5.12 -20.70 7.14
CA THR A 150 4.27 -20.00 6.17
C THR A 150 4.74 -18.55 6.04
N LEU A 151 5.15 -18.17 4.83
CA LEU A 151 5.42 -16.79 4.46
C LEU A 151 4.10 -16.11 4.12
N VAL A 152 3.85 -14.94 4.70
CA VAL A 152 2.68 -14.10 4.42
C VAL A 152 3.17 -12.79 3.81
N ILE A 153 2.72 -12.53 2.59
CA ILE A 153 3.07 -11.36 1.78
C ILE A 153 1.85 -10.47 1.69
N ASN A 154 1.96 -9.22 2.10
CA ASN A 154 0.90 -8.23 2.05
C ASN A 154 1.16 -7.25 0.91
N GLY A 155 0.09 -6.81 0.26
CA GLY A 155 0.17 -5.88 -0.86
C GLY A 155 -1.19 -5.55 -1.43
N ASP A 156 -1.22 -5.19 -2.71
CA ASP A 156 -2.42 -4.94 -3.48
C ASP A 156 -2.26 -5.47 -4.90
N TYR A 157 -3.40 -5.73 -5.57
CA TYR A 157 -3.48 -6.16 -6.96
C TYR A 157 -2.79 -7.50 -7.25
N PHE A 158 -2.84 -8.44 -6.33
CA PHE A 158 -2.30 -9.78 -6.51
C PHE A 158 -3.23 -10.65 -7.38
N TYR A 159 -3.42 -10.23 -8.63
CA TYR A 159 -4.23 -10.94 -9.61
C TYR A 159 -3.41 -11.94 -10.41
N ASN A 160 -3.93 -13.15 -10.62
CA ASN A 160 -3.34 -14.18 -11.47
C ASN A 160 -1.84 -14.39 -11.18
N ILE A 161 -1.50 -14.58 -9.89
CA ILE A 161 -0.12 -14.82 -9.45
C ILE A 161 0.36 -16.18 -9.96
N LYS A 162 1.49 -16.16 -10.66
CA LYS A 162 2.10 -17.34 -11.30
C LYS A 162 3.15 -17.98 -10.42
N SER A 163 3.96 -17.18 -9.73
CA SER A 163 5.03 -17.68 -8.89
C SER A 163 5.36 -16.75 -7.73
N VAL A 164 5.81 -17.36 -6.63
CA VAL A 164 6.48 -16.69 -5.50
C VAL A 164 7.83 -17.35 -5.33
N LYS A 165 8.90 -16.57 -5.21
CA LYS A 165 10.27 -17.05 -5.06
C LYS A 165 11.00 -16.32 -3.92
N VAL A 166 11.92 -17.00 -3.27
CA VAL A 166 12.95 -16.40 -2.41
C VAL A 166 14.30 -16.65 -3.08
N GLY A 167 14.90 -15.60 -3.63
CA GLY A 167 16.03 -15.74 -4.54
C GLY A 167 15.66 -16.61 -5.76
N SER A 168 16.37 -17.71 -5.94
CA SER A 168 16.07 -18.72 -6.99
C SER A 168 15.08 -19.80 -6.56
N THR A 169 14.73 -19.88 -5.26
CA THR A 169 13.90 -20.96 -4.71
C THR A 169 12.43 -20.64 -4.89
N SER A 170 11.71 -21.44 -5.67
CA SER A 170 10.25 -21.34 -5.83
C SER A 170 9.53 -21.86 -4.60
N LEU A 171 8.50 -21.14 -4.16
CA LEU A 171 7.64 -21.51 -3.04
C LEU A 171 6.32 -22.09 -3.53
N GLN A 172 5.75 -23.01 -2.75
CA GLN A 172 4.37 -23.46 -2.96
C GLN A 172 3.41 -22.39 -2.48
N ILE A 173 2.62 -21.80 -3.39
CA ILE A 173 1.54 -20.89 -3.04
C ILE A 173 0.44 -21.70 -2.36
N LEU A 174 0.02 -21.28 -1.17
CA LEU A 174 -1.06 -21.89 -0.39
C LEU A 174 -2.39 -21.18 -0.62
N SER A 175 -2.36 -19.85 -0.68
CA SER A 175 -3.54 -19.05 -0.99
C SER A 175 -3.13 -17.71 -1.59
N THR A 176 -4.03 -17.13 -2.39
CA THR A 176 -3.90 -15.79 -2.94
C THR A 176 -5.24 -15.07 -2.83
N THR A 177 -5.22 -13.86 -2.32
CA THR A 177 -6.29 -12.87 -2.38
C THR A 177 -5.75 -11.63 -3.08
N GLU A 178 -6.57 -10.66 -3.37
CA GLU A 178 -6.13 -9.38 -3.95
C GLU A 178 -5.04 -8.69 -3.11
N LYS A 179 -5.09 -8.84 -1.77
CA LYS A 179 -4.22 -8.11 -0.83
C LYS A 179 -3.19 -8.96 -0.11
N GLN A 180 -3.26 -10.28 -0.23
CA GLN A 180 -2.39 -11.16 0.52
C GLN A 180 -2.10 -12.46 -0.23
N ILE A 181 -0.84 -12.89 -0.18
CA ILE A 181 -0.40 -14.20 -0.63
C ILE A 181 0.16 -14.94 0.57
N THR A 182 -0.19 -16.24 0.72
CA THR A 182 0.49 -17.13 1.64
C THR A 182 1.24 -18.20 0.85
N ALA A 183 2.48 -18.47 1.26
CA ALA A 183 3.33 -19.45 0.60
C ALA A 183 4.10 -20.31 1.61
N LYS A 184 4.38 -21.54 1.27
CA LYS A 184 5.12 -22.50 2.10
C LYS A 184 6.62 -22.32 1.90
N MET A 185 7.34 -22.06 2.99
CA MET A 185 8.81 -22.06 2.96
C MET A 185 9.36 -23.46 2.71
N PRO A 186 10.51 -23.61 2.02
CA PRO A 186 11.15 -24.89 1.83
C PRO A 186 11.63 -25.46 3.17
N ALA A 187 11.92 -26.77 3.18
CA ALA A 187 12.47 -27.45 4.36
C ALA A 187 13.88 -27.01 4.73
N THR A 188 14.59 -26.38 3.80
CA THR A 188 15.93 -25.79 4.01
C THR A 188 15.81 -24.28 4.24
N ALA A 189 16.70 -23.73 5.05
CA ALA A 189 16.76 -22.29 5.29
C ALA A 189 17.12 -21.56 3.99
N VAL A 190 16.40 -20.47 3.70
CA VAL A 190 16.70 -19.55 2.59
C VAL A 190 16.68 -18.11 3.10
N SER A 191 17.60 -17.31 2.58
CA SER A 191 17.70 -15.87 2.90
C SER A 191 17.98 -15.13 1.61
N ASP A 192 16.98 -14.45 1.07
CA ASP A 192 17.13 -13.63 -0.15
C ASP A 192 15.88 -12.72 -0.33
N ILE A 193 15.87 -12.00 -1.44
CA ILE A 193 14.76 -11.15 -1.89
C ILE A 193 13.55 -12.03 -2.22
N VAL A 194 12.37 -11.61 -1.77
CA VAL A 194 11.10 -12.21 -2.17
C VAL A 194 10.65 -11.57 -3.48
N THR A 195 10.34 -12.42 -4.46
CA THR A 195 9.81 -12.02 -5.77
C THR A 195 8.43 -12.62 -5.95
N VAL A 196 7.45 -11.78 -6.31
CA VAL A 196 6.11 -12.17 -6.71
C VAL A 196 5.94 -11.84 -8.17
N GLU A 197 5.62 -12.86 -8.98
CA GLU A 197 5.41 -12.74 -10.42
C GLU A 197 3.96 -13.10 -10.74
N GLY A 198 3.24 -12.17 -11.37
CA GLY A 198 1.88 -12.34 -11.82
C GLY A 198 1.74 -12.10 -13.32
N GLU A 199 0.52 -12.20 -13.82
CA GLU A 199 0.20 -11.89 -15.21
C GLU A 199 0.43 -10.41 -15.56
N PHE A 200 0.19 -9.51 -14.59
CA PHE A 200 0.22 -8.06 -14.77
C PHE A 200 1.51 -7.41 -14.28
N GLY A 201 2.53 -8.19 -13.97
CA GLY A 201 3.84 -7.69 -13.60
C GLY A 201 4.54 -8.48 -12.52
N THR A 202 5.71 -7.97 -12.13
CA THR A 202 6.58 -8.57 -11.11
C THR A 202 6.94 -7.52 -10.07
N VAL A 203 6.83 -7.88 -8.79
CA VAL A 203 7.25 -7.04 -7.68
C VAL A 203 8.22 -7.81 -6.78
N LYS A 204 9.12 -7.06 -6.11
CA LYS A 204 10.16 -7.62 -5.24
C LYS A 204 10.25 -6.83 -3.94
N THR A 205 10.66 -7.50 -2.87
CA THR A 205 11.08 -6.79 -1.65
C THR A 205 12.35 -6.00 -1.91
N ALA A 206 12.49 -4.83 -1.27
CA ALA A 206 13.73 -4.05 -1.27
C ALA A 206 14.81 -4.67 -0.35
N PHE A 207 14.46 -5.64 0.45
CA PHE A 207 15.31 -6.29 1.45
C PHE A 207 15.25 -7.81 1.32
N LYS A 208 16.24 -8.48 1.89
CA LYS A 208 16.28 -9.95 1.99
C LYS A 208 15.53 -10.40 3.25
N MET A 209 14.60 -11.34 3.09
CA MET A 209 14.02 -12.03 4.25
C MET A 209 15.06 -12.94 4.93
N ASN A 210 14.86 -13.30 6.19
CA ASN A 210 15.77 -14.07 7.02
C ASN A 210 17.21 -13.51 7.02
N SER A 211 17.37 -12.20 6.88
CA SER A 211 18.68 -11.54 6.79
C SER A 211 19.15 -11.10 8.16
N MET A 212 20.42 -11.39 8.45
CA MET A 212 21.11 -10.89 9.65
C MET A 212 21.82 -9.54 9.40
N GLU A 213 21.53 -8.86 8.29
CA GLU A 213 22.07 -7.52 8.03
C GLU A 213 21.61 -6.54 9.11
N GLY A 214 22.54 -5.70 9.59
CA GLY A 214 22.25 -4.74 10.66
C GLY A 214 21.88 -5.33 12.00
N HIS A 215 22.15 -6.62 12.19
CA HIS A 215 21.86 -7.37 13.40
C HIS A 215 22.45 -6.71 14.65
N MET A 216 21.66 -6.70 15.70
CA MET A 216 22.06 -6.26 17.05
C MET A 216 21.94 -7.42 18.05
N ILE A 217 20.77 -8.07 18.11
CA ILE A 217 20.48 -9.17 19.07
C ILE A 217 19.56 -10.19 18.43
N ASN A 218 19.86 -11.47 18.57
CA ASN A 218 19.00 -12.61 18.25
C ASN A 218 18.96 -13.68 19.36
N PHE A 219 19.53 -13.41 20.53
CA PHE A 219 19.58 -14.31 21.70
C PHE A 219 20.30 -15.65 21.49
N ASP A 220 20.94 -15.89 20.36
CA ASP A 220 21.62 -17.15 20.04
C ASP A 220 22.93 -17.31 20.80
N THR A 221 23.62 -16.20 21.06
CA THR A 221 24.86 -16.17 21.84
C THR A 221 24.54 -16.12 23.33
N PRO A 222 24.97 -17.09 24.16
CA PRO A 222 24.64 -17.12 25.58
C PRO A 222 25.21 -15.91 26.33
N ALA A 223 24.39 -15.31 27.16
CA ALA A 223 24.79 -14.27 28.11
C ALA A 223 25.49 -14.89 29.29
N THR A 224 26.80 -15.06 29.28
CA THR A 224 27.56 -15.57 30.45
C THR A 224 28.73 -14.70 30.85
N THR A 225 29.04 -13.65 30.07
CA THR A 225 30.18 -12.77 30.35
C THR A 225 29.93 -11.36 29.83
N TRP A 226 30.60 -10.35 30.41
CA TRP A 226 30.68 -9.02 29.82
C TRP A 226 31.17 -9.10 28.39
N GLY A 227 30.40 -8.48 27.45
CA GLY A 227 30.68 -8.56 26.00
C GLY A 227 29.83 -9.58 25.24
N ALA A 228 28.94 -10.32 25.91
CA ALA A 228 27.91 -11.11 25.24
C ALA A 228 26.79 -10.20 24.71
N GLU A 229 26.02 -10.66 23.72
CA GLU A 229 24.89 -9.93 23.16
C GLU A 229 23.92 -9.44 24.25
N VAL A 230 23.67 -10.26 25.26
CA VAL A 230 22.82 -9.95 26.42
C VAL A 230 23.63 -10.09 27.69
N CYS A 231 23.84 -9.03 28.45
CA CYS A 231 24.58 -9.07 29.70
C CYS A 231 23.68 -9.40 30.89
N TRP A 232 22.43 -9.01 30.85
CA TRP A 232 21.43 -9.38 31.84
C TRP A 232 20.01 -9.08 31.36
N GLY A 233 19.04 -9.78 31.94
CA GLY A 233 17.62 -9.65 31.70
C GLY A 233 16.83 -10.64 32.51
N ALA A 234 15.58 -10.32 32.82
CA ALA A 234 14.66 -11.18 33.56
C ALA A 234 13.75 -12.03 32.70
N ALA A 235 13.65 -11.71 31.41
CA ALA A 235 12.87 -12.50 30.48
C ALA A 235 13.51 -13.88 30.24
N ALA A 236 12.67 -14.90 30.11
CA ALA A 236 13.14 -16.24 29.78
C ALA A 236 13.69 -16.29 28.34
N ILE A 237 14.93 -16.74 28.18
CA ILE A 237 15.46 -17.07 26.85
C ILE A 237 15.12 -18.53 26.56
N LEU A 238 14.29 -18.75 25.55
CA LEU A 238 13.83 -20.07 25.16
C LEU A 238 14.73 -20.67 24.08
N PRO A 239 14.94 -22.00 24.08
CA PRO A 239 15.84 -22.66 23.14
C PRO A 239 15.26 -22.67 21.71
N ALA A 240 16.14 -22.84 20.74
CA ALA A 240 15.78 -23.00 19.33
C ALA A 240 14.86 -24.21 19.05
N THR A 241 14.84 -25.18 19.98
CA THR A 241 13.96 -26.36 19.90
C THR A 241 12.54 -26.08 20.41
N ASP A 242 12.28 -24.92 21.03
CA ASP A 242 10.93 -24.52 21.41
C ASP A 242 10.04 -24.42 20.15
N PRO A 243 8.82 -24.97 20.18
CA PRO A 243 7.90 -24.90 19.01
C PRO A 243 7.59 -23.47 18.55
N GLY A 244 7.66 -22.51 19.47
CA GLY A 244 7.45 -21.10 19.17
C GLY A 244 8.65 -20.38 18.54
N ALA A 245 9.81 -21.00 18.46
CA ALA A 245 11.01 -20.39 17.87
C ALA A 245 10.81 -20.06 16.40
N ILE A 246 11.28 -18.88 15.98
CA ILE A 246 11.25 -18.41 14.59
C ILE A 246 12.61 -18.62 13.90
N SER A 247 13.68 -18.29 14.64
CA SER A 247 15.07 -18.51 14.24
C SER A 247 15.89 -18.70 15.52
N GLY A 248 16.66 -19.72 15.70
CA GLY A 248 17.46 -19.87 16.92
C GLY A 248 16.68 -19.70 18.25
N LYS A 249 17.32 -19.09 19.25
CA LYS A 249 16.72 -18.76 20.55
C LYS A 249 15.94 -17.46 20.46
N TYR A 250 15.05 -17.22 21.41
CA TYR A 250 14.29 -15.98 21.52
C TYR A 250 13.96 -15.63 22.96
N SER A 251 13.63 -14.37 23.23
CA SER A 251 13.23 -13.90 24.55
C SER A 251 11.71 -13.88 24.71
N ARG A 252 11.19 -14.32 25.86
CA ARG A 252 9.76 -14.31 26.20
C ARG A 252 9.50 -13.77 27.59
N ILE A 253 8.56 -12.82 27.68
CA ILE A 253 7.92 -12.43 28.94
C ILE A 253 6.58 -13.14 29.03
N LYS A 254 6.35 -13.90 30.08
CA LYS A 254 5.04 -14.46 30.43
C LYS A 254 4.75 -14.11 31.88
N GLN A 255 3.81 -13.18 32.07
CA GLN A 255 3.41 -12.69 33.38
C GLN A 255 1.90 -12.90 33.55
N THR A 256 1.50 -13.35 34.73
CA THR A 256 0.09 -13.55 35.10
C THR A 256 -0.52 -12.31 35.73
N LYS A 257 0.31 -11.36 36.19
CA LYS A 257 -0.12 -10.09 36.76
C LYS A 257 1.05 -9.09 36.74
N LEU A 258 0.80 -7.89 36.24
CA LEU A 258 1.72 -6.76 36.32
C LEU A 258 1.01 -5.63 37.08
N PRO A 259 1.61 -5.09 38.19
CA PRO A 259 1.00 -4.04 38.96
C PRO A 259 0.90 -2.73 38.16
N ALA A 260 0.00 -1.83 38.55
CA ALA A 260 0.02 -0.46 38.08
C ALA A 260 1.25 0.26 38.65
N ALA A 261 1.89 1.07 37.84
CA ALA A 261 3.11 1.82 38.11
C ALA A 261 4.30 0.97 38.62
N GLY A 262 5.36 1.03 37.89
CA GLY A 262 6.63 0.38 38.23
C GLY A 262 7.12 -0.57 37.17
N TYR A 263 8.43 -0.70 37.08
CA TYR A 263 9.09 -1.74 36.34
C TYR A 263 8.98 -3.03 37.17
N ALA A 264 7.86 -3.72 37.10
CA ALA A 264 7.74 -5.01 37.76
C ALA A 264 8.58 -6.01 36.97
N ASP A 265 9.77 -6.33 37.47
CA ASP A 265 10.67 -7.42 37.05
C ASP A 265 10.80 -7.64 35.50
N ALA A 266 10.58 -6.58 34.72
CA ALA A 266 10.33 -6.67 33.32
C ALA A 266 11.46 -6.09 32.45
N TRP A 267 12.68 -6.21 32.91
CA TRP A 267 13.84 -6.07 32.06
C TRP A 267 13.84 -7.23 31.08
N VAL A 268 13.52 -6.94 29.81
CA VAL A 268 13.58 -7.97 28.79
C VAL A 268 15.02 -8.35 28.58
N PHE A 269 15.87 -7.36 28.29
CA PHE A 269 17.32 -7.53 28.21
C PHE A 269 18.05 -6.18 28.17
N SER A 270 19.36 -6.22 28.41
CA SER A 270 20.30 -5.13 28.13
C SER A 270 21.60 -5.70 27.57
N THR A 271 22.18 -5.01 26.59
CA THR A 271 23.45 -5.43 25.93
C THR A 271 24.69 -4.92 26.65
N CYS A 272 24.54 -3.98 27.58
CA CYS A 272 25.65 -3.44 28.36
C CYS A 272 26.83 -2.97 27.50
N SER A 273 26.59 -2.06 26.62
CA SER A 273 27.59 -1.45 25.73
C SER A 273 28.27 -2.46 24.79
N PHE A 274 27.47 -3.31 24.18
CA PHE A 274 27.95 -4.24 23.16
C PHE A 274 28.41 -3.49 21.91
N ASN A 275 29.50 -3.92 21.31
CA ASN A 275 30.02 -3.33 20.09
C ASN A 275 29.28 -3.84 18.84
N PHE A 276 28.17 -3.19 18.51
CA PHE A 276 27.42 -3.51 17.31
C PHE A 276 28.20 -3.14 16.05
N LYS A 277 28.27 -4.06 15.11
CA LYS A 277 28.92 -3.83 13.79
C LYS A 277 27.93 -3.22 12.80
N LEU A 278 27.37 -2.05 13.15
CA LEU A 278 26.43 -1.35 12.30
C LEU A 278 27.17 -0.53 11.24
N ALA A 279 26.70 -0.59 9.99
CA ALA A 279 27.25 0.24 8.93
C ALA A 279 26.96 1.72 9.22
N ALA A 280 27.99 2.57 9.14
CA ALA A 280 27.89 4.01 9.32
C ALA A 280 26.86 4.62 8.36
N GLY A 281 26.25 5.72 8.74
CA GLY A 281 25.32 6.49 7.91
C GLY A 281 24.25 7.21 8.70
N PRO A 282 23.49 8.07 7.99
CA PRO A 282 22.46 8.89 8.62
C PRO A 282 21.33 8.02 9.18
N ALA A 283 20.94 8.29 10.43
CA ALA A 283 19.84 7.59 11.09
C ALA A 283 18.48 7.82 10.38
N ALA A 284 18.32 8.95 9.70
CA ALA A 284 17.10 9.27 8.95
C ALA A 284 16.82 8.28 7.79
N GLU A 285 17.86 7.60 7.29
CA GLU A 285 17.75 6.57 6.24
C GLU A 285 17.61 5.15 6.78
N ARG A 286 17.39 4.99 8.09
CA ARG A 286 17.40 3.70 8.76
C ARG A 286 16.08 3.41 9.47
N GLN A 287 15.80 2.11 9.57
CA GLN A 287 14.70 1.55 10.34
C GLN A 287 15.24 0.61 11.41
N PHE A 288 14.64 0.70 12.59
CA PHE A 288 14.81 -0.29 13.65
C PHE A 288 13.72 -1.35 13.48
N LYS A 289 14.11 -2.61 13.45
CA LYS A 289 13.19 -3.74 13.27
C LYS A 289 13.42 -4.81 14.31
N PHE A 290 12.35 -5.51 14.67
CA PHE A 290 12.42 -6.73 15.47
C PHE A 290 11.19 -7.58 15.21
N GLU A 291 11.30 -8.87 15.45
CA GLU A 291 10.18 -9.78 15.44
C GLU A 291 9.54 -9.84 16.81
N HIS A 292 8.21 -9.83 16.86
CA HIS A 292 7.44 -9.98 18.07
C HIS A 292 6.27 -10.94 17.85
N ASN A 293 5.92 -11.67 18.92
CA ASN A 293 4.77 -12.57 18.95
C ASN A 293 4.01 -12.32 20.26
N ILE A 294 2.83 -11.74 20.15
CA ILE A 294 1.93 -11.41 21.26
C ILE A 294 0.82 -12.46 21.28
N ALA A 295 0.96 -13.44 22.17
CA ALA A 295 0.09 -14.63 22.20
C ALA A 295 -1.27 -14.38 22.87
N GLU A 296 -1.43 -13.28 23.61
CA GLU A 296 -2.66 -12.91 24.32
C GLU A 296 -3.02 -11.45 24.03
N PRO A 297 -4.30 -11.05 24.06
CA PRO A 297 -4.70 -9.67 23.80
C PRO A 297 -4.03 -8.67 24.75
N TRP A 298 -3.15 -7.87 24.24
CA TRP A 298 -2.39 -6.84 24.96
C TRP A 298 -3.13 -5.51 24.88
N LYS A 299 -3.48 -4.93 26.06
CA LYS A 299 -4.31 -3.72 26.16
C LYS A 299 -3.68 -2.57 26.95
N ALA A 300 -2.57 -2.80 27.63
CA ALA A 300 -1.92 -1.79 28.47
C ALA A 300 -0.43 -2.13 28.67
N GLY A 301 0.34 -1.14 29.07
CA GLY A 301 1.80 -1.25 29.20
C GLY A 301 2.52 -1.03 27.87
N LYS A 302 3.84 -1.12 27.90
CA LYS A 302 4.68 -0.80 26.74
C LYS A 302 6.01 -1.56 26.78
N TYR A 303 6.58 -1.79 25.61
CA TYR A 303 8.02 -2.01 25.51
C TYR A 303 8.70 -0.65 25.36
N ASP A 304 9.52 -0.25 26.31
CA ASP A 304 10.45 0.85 26.15
C ASP A 304 11.75 0.30 25.55
N ILE A 305 11.99 0.68 24.31
CA ILE A 305 13.19 0.32 23.56
C ILE A 305 14.14 1.50 23.66
N THR A 306 15.24 1.33 24.36
CA THR A 306 16.25 2.36 24.59
C THR A 306 17.51 2.03 23.82
N VAL A 307 17.91 2.94 22.94
CA VAL A 307 19.16 2.88 22.18
C VAL A 307 20.10 3.95 22.72
N THR A 308 21.31 3.56 23.14
CA THR A 308 22.34 4.52 23.53
C THR A 308 23.21 4.85 22.34
N ALA A 309 23.33 6.13 22.00
CA ALA A 309 24.17 6.61 20.91
C ALA A 309 24.93 7.86 21.33
N GLY A 310 26.27 7.85 21.19
CA GLY A 310 27.11 8.98 21.56
C GLY A 310 27.00 9.37 23.05
N GLY A 311 26.71 8.42 23.93
CA GLY A 311 26.56 8.63 25.36
C GLY A 311 25.20 9.15 25.82
N SER A 312 24.23 9.28 24.91
CA SER A 312 22.84 9.68 25.19
C SER A 312 21.88 8.53 24.94
N GLU A 313 20.86 8.41 25.80
CA GLU A 313 19.77 7.45 25.61
C GLU A 313 18.65 8.05 24.74
N PHE A 314 18.16 7.27 23.77
CA PHE A 314 17.05 7.57 22.90
C PHE A 314 16.00 6.46 23.05
N VAL A 315 14.76 6.84 23.35
CA VAL A 315 13.70 5.89 23.69
C VAL A 315 12.59 5.92 22.66
N TYR A 316 12.12 4.75 22.29
CA TYR A 316 10.86 4.54 21.61
C TYR A 316 9.96 3.64 22.45
N SER A 317 8.71 4.07 22.69
CA SER A 317 7.71 3.27 23.41
C SER A 317 6.84 2.50 22.42
N PHE A 318 7.06 1.21 22.29
CA PHE A 318 6.27 0.34 21.44
C PHE A 318 4.97 -0.05 22.12
N GLN A 319 3.86 0.49 21.63
CA GLN A 319 2.49 0.33 22.16
C GLN A 319 1.48 0.10 21.02
N PRO A 320 1.54 -1.00 20.26
CA PRO A 320 0.69 -1.22 19.09
C PRO A 320 -0.80 -1.28 19.43
N TRP A 321 -1.15 -1.64 20.67
CA TRP A 321 -2.52 -1.67 21.18
C TRP A 321 -3.18 -0.29 21.27
N ASN A 322 -2.39 0.79 21.30
CA ASN A 322 -2.88 2.18 21.41
C ASN A 322 -3.35 2.75 20.05
N SER A 323 -3.54 1.92 19.06
CA SER A 323 -4.15 2.32 17.78
C SER A 323 -5.67 2.11 17.82
N THR A 324 -6.41 2.86 17.02
CA THR A 324 -7.87 2.74 16.92
C THR A 324 -8.32 1.32 16.53
N GLU A 325 -7.48 0.60 15.80
CA GLU A 325 -7.74 -0.78 15.35
C GLU A 325 -7.85 -1.77 16.53
N TYR A 326 -7.06 -1.55 17.62
CA TYR A 326 -6.93 -2.52 18.70
C TYR A 326 -7.50 -2.08 20.05
N THR A 327 -8.04 -0.88 20.16
CA THR A 327 -8.57 -0.34 21.44
C THR A 327 -9.66 -1.20 22.07
N ALA A 328 -10.51 -1.82 21.30
CA ALA A 328 -11.59 -2.67 21.81
C ALA A 328 -11.12 -4.09 22.14
N THR A 329 -10.40 -4.74 21.23
CA THR A 329 -10.04 -6.15 21.30
C THR A 329 -8.70 -6.40 21.99
N GLY A 330 -7.81 -5.42 21.98
CA GLY A 330 -6.39 -5.56 22.33
C GLY A 330 -5.58 -6.01 21.11
N TYR A 331 -4.28 -5.74 21.18
CA TYR A 331 -3.31 -6.14 20.17
C TYR A 331 -2.86 -7.60 20.40
N GLN A 332 -3.00 -8.41 19.37
CA GLN A 332 -2.53 -9.79 19.36
C GLN A 332 -1.98 -10.11 17.97
N THR A 333 -0.93 -10.94 17.88
CA THR A 333 -0.35 -11.36 16.60
C THR A 333 -0.79 -12.77 16.25
N ASN A 334 -0.88 -13.06 14.96
CA ASN A 334 -1.03 -14.43 14.46
C ASN A 334 0.37 -15.02 14.22
N GLY A 335 1.03 -15.44 15.29
CA GLY A 335 2.43 -15.84 15.25
C GLY A 335 3.38 -14.63 15.23
N TRP A 336 4.57 -14.81 14.69
CA TRP A 336 5.59 -13.78 14.62
C TRP A 336 5.27 -12.70 13.58
N ARG A 337 5.48 -11.46 13.95
CA ARG A 337 5.30 -10.28 13.10
C ARG A 337 6.51 -9.37 13.22
N THR A 338 6.94 -8.76 12.12
CA THR A 338 7.98 -7.73 12.14
C THR A 338 7.40 -6.39 12.58
N ALA A 339 7.98 -5.78 13.60
CA ALA A 339 7.81 -4.37 13.90
C ALA A 339 8.82 -3.57 13.06
N VAL A 340 8.36 -2.48 12.45
CA VAL A 340 9.18 -1.55 11.67
C VAL A 340 9.00 -0.17 12.26
N ILE A 341 10.08 0.43 12.74
CA ILE A 341 10.09 1.71 13.43
C ILE A 341 11.13 2.60 12.75
N GLU A 342 10.74 3.80 12.37
CA GLU A 342 11.71 4.76 11.85
C GLU A 342 12.72 5.13 12.96
N LEU A 343 14.02 5.06 12.66
CA LEU A 343 15.02 5.37 13.69
C LEU A 343 14.94 6.83 14.17
N SER A 344 14.36 7.71 13.37
CA SER A 344 14.04 9.09 13.74
C SER A 344 12.94 9.24 14.80
N GLU A 345 12.17 8.19 15.09
CA GLU A 345 11.16 8.20 16.16
C GLU A 345 11.76 7.99 17.56
N PHE A 346 12.99 7.50 17.63
CA PHE A 346 13.72 7.41 18.89
C PHE A 346 14.15 8.81 19.34
N LYS A 347 13.73 9.22 20.56
CA LYS A 347 13.97 10.55 21.09
C LYS A 347 14.71 10.48 22.42
N ASN A 348 15.63 11.42 22.65
CA ASN A 348 16.19 11.65 23.98
C ASN A 348 15.28 12.59 24.81
N ALA A 349 15.62 12.83 26.06
CA ALA A 349 14.86 13.68 26.98
C ALA A 349 14.68 15.13 26.45
N ALA A 350 15.56 15.61 25.57
CA ALA A 350 15.48 16.93 24.95
C ALA A 350 14.70 16.91 23.60
N GLY A 351 14.14 15.75 23.18
CA GLY A 351 13.42 15.59 21.93
C GLY A 351 14.32 15.42 20.69
N ALA A 352 15.64 15.37 20.85
CA ALA A 352 16.57 15.13 19.74
C ALA A 352 16.55 13.68 19.29
N THR A 353 16.94 13.45 18.03
CA THR A 353 17.02 12.12 17.38
C THR A 353 18.45 11.63 17.29
N ILE A 354 18.62 10.32 17.07
CA ILE A 354 19.91 9.73 16.67
C ILE A 354 20.30 10.33 15.32
N THR A 355 21.55 10.74 15.17
CA THR A 355 22.04 11.33 13.90
C THR A 355 22.91 10.37 13.09
N ASP A 356 23.69 9.52 13.77
CA ASP A 356 24.61 8.58 13.14
C ASP A 356 24.53 7.20 13.79
N VAL A 357 24.24 6.20 13.00
CA VAL A 357 24.09 4.80 13.43
C VAL A 357 25.40 4.24 14.01
N SER A 358 26.57 4.66 13.53
CA SER A 358 27.86 4.22 14.07
C SER A 358 28.14 4.62 15.50
N LYS A 359 27.35 5.55 16.06
CA LYS A 359 27.45 5.98 17.44
C LYS A 359 26.65 5.11 18.42
N ILE A 360 25.90 4.14 17.91
CA ILE A 360 25.07 3.25 18.73
C ILE A 360 25.98 2.26 19.45
N SER A 361 25.88 2.21 20.78
CA SER A 361 26.73 1.42 21.65
C SER A 361 25.97 0.49 22.60
N ASP A 362 24.65 0.69 22.78
CA ASP A 362 23.85 -0.15 23.65
C ASP A 362 22.39 -0.23 23.21
N LEU A 363 21.75 -1.35 23.52
CA LEU A 363 20.33 -1.60 23.34
C LEU A 363 19.77 -2.20 24.63
N LYS A 364 18.74 -1.58 25.16
CA LYS A 364 18.01 -2.03 26.32
C LYS A 364 16.52 -2.08 25.99
N VAL A 365 15.86 -3.16 26.35
CA VAL A 365 14.41 -3.28 26.24
C VAL A 365 13.84 -3.60 27.61
N SER A 366 12.87 -2.80 28.03
CA SER A 366 12.10 -3.05 29.25
C SER A 366 10.62 -3.11 28.94
N PHE A 367 9.87 -3.93 29.67
CA PHE A 367 8.42 -3.95 29.62
C PHE A 367 7.88 -3.29 30.87
N GLY A 368 7.21 -2.17 30.72
CA GLY A 368 6.62 -1.40 31.81
C GLY A 368 5.11 -1.43 31.78
N THR A 369 4.49 -1.42 32.97
CA THR A 369 3.08 -1.04 33.09
C THR A 369 2.97 0.48 33.02
N ALA A 370 1.97 0.99 32.33
CA ALA A 370 1.57 2.39 32.43
C ALA A 370 0.75 2.58 33.72
N ASP A 371 -0.23 3.48 33.70
CA ASP A 371 -1.06 3.80 34.88
C ASP A 371 -2.04 2.69 35.28
N VAL A 372 -2.09 1.57 34.55
CA VAL A 372 -3.08 0.49 34.72
C VAL A 372 -2.39 -0.86 34.93
N ALA A 373 -2.83 -1.62 35.92
CA ALA A 373 -2.39 -3.00 36.11
C ALA A 373 -2.81 -3.90 34.93
N ILE A 374 -1.92 -4.80 34.52
CA ILE A 374 -2.19 -5.78 33.46
C ILE A 374 -2.47 -7.14 34.11
N ALA A 375 -3.59 -7.75 33.76
CA ALA A 375 -3.99 -9.05 34.31
C ALA A 375 -3.09 -10.18 33.81
N SER A 376 -2.67 -10.15 32.55
CA SER A 376 -1.71 -11.09 31.95
C SER A 376 -0.99 -10.44 30.79
N PHE A 377 0.21 -10.95 30.50
CA PHE A 377 0.97 -10.62 29.29
C PHE A 377 1.80 -11.82 28.86
N ASN A 378 1.75 -12.14 27.58
CA ASN A 378 2.56 -13.20 26.99
C ASN A 378 3.10 -12.71 25.64
N GLY A 379 4.30 -12.17 25.67
CA GLY A 379 4.98 -11.58 24.53
C GLY A 379 6.38 -12.12 24.33
N SER A 380 6.72 -12.44 23.10
CA SER A 380 8.04 -12.88 22.68
C SER A 380 8.66 -11.89 21.71
N VAL A 381 9.98 -11.76 21.74
CA VAL A 381 10.76 -10.86 20.86
C VAL A 381 12.03 -11.56 20.39
N ASP A 382 12.46 -11.19 19.16
CA ASP A 382 13.65 -11.75 18.52
C ASP A 382 14.20 -10.82 17.42
N ASN A 383 15.40 -11.07 16.93
CA ASN A 383 16.00 -10.49 15.71
C ASN A 383 15.99 -8.96 15.65
N PHE A 384 16.48 -8.30 16.71
CA PHE A 384 16.64 -6.86 16.74
C PHE A 384 17.74 -6.41 15.76
N ARG A 385 17.41 -5.45 14.90
CA ARG A 385 18.32 -4.97 13.84
C ARG A 385 18.04 -3.53 13.44
N ILE A 386 19.08 -2.87 12.91
CA ILE A 386 18.97 -1.57 12.25
C ILE A 386 19.40 -1.74 10.80
N VAL A 387 18.48 -1.51 9.89
CA VAL A 387 18.66 -1.70 8.46
C VAL A 387 18.42 -0.42 7.67
N LYS A 388 18.89 -0.37 6.45
CA LYS A 388 18.56 0.70 5.50
C LYS A 388 17.08 0.55 5.06
N LYS A 389 16.43 1.69 4.79
CA LYS A 389 15.07 1.74 4.23
C LYS A 389 15.00 1.14 2.84
#